data_34eb540cd056cc35ec67ad370ce33d2a
#
_entry.id   34eb540cd056cc35ec67ad370ce33d2a
#
_cell.length_a   1.000
_cell.length_b   1.000
_cell.length_c   1.000
_cell.angle_alpha   90.00
_cell.angle_beta   90.00
_cell.angle_gamma   90.00
#
_symmetry.space_group_name_H-M   'P 1'
#
loop_
_entity.id
_entity.type
_entity.pdbx_description
1 polymer ?
#
loop_
_entity_poly.entity_id
_entity_poly.type
_entity_poly.pdbx_seq_one_letter_code
_entity_poly.pdbx_strand_id
1 'polypeptide(L)'
;MTATSIRFWILVSTAGVLMAAVLALHSNNASPSKPKEPWKTGYWIWAGEPPASTGFESQILYVEAPGNRWPHDLPVSEQYVVVKRIEPGPELTSETASSLVESYNALTEDAGSRVSIAGLQIDYDCPTNRLEDYGRFLKQVRTSLPPGSRLSITALLDWFSPKTKVRSALRWVDEFVPQFYDAGPSRTSAGIAEPIDVRKWAPIFNAYEVPYRVGISSFGRIARRRTDGSGHSVVRYFRDASPLDFVGRRELTRTTSATEAGELVVHYDVVAPIEGKAELLPGDTVDITLPTEASVRAASDAAHQFGGYSAGILFFRWPSRSETLTLLPDDVQRIVSGESPRTEAKLEVSEPRCIERQCSDLYLDLGPGIFDADRAVAIRATGPVELFLPDGPLHPLALRPSQISVRVPAYAGLGKVYLGRAISSGPVRFEVVPQ
;
A
#
# COMPACT_ATOMS: atom_id res chain seq x y z
N MET A 1 -2.98 71.98 38.58
CA MET A 1 -2.82 70.53 38.24
C MET A 1 -2.67 69.77 39.56
N THR A 2 -3.68 69.08 39.97
CA THR A 2 -3.80 68.50 41.31
C THR A 2 -3.00 67.16 41.39
N ALA A 3 -2.45 66.89 42.54
CA ALA A 3 -1.58 65.74 42.87
C ALA A 3 -2.21 64.38 42.54
N THR A 4 -3.49 64.32 42.23
CA THR A 4 -4.25 63.12 41.87
C THR A 4 -3.96 62.65 40.46
N SER A 5 -3.64 63.55 39.53
CA SER A 5 -3.35 63.17 38.14
C SER A 5 -1.98 62.44 37.92
N ILE A 6 -1.00 62.76 38.78
CA ILE A 6 0.36 62.18 38.69
C ILE A 6 0.36 60.72 39.17
N ARG A 7 -0.44 60.43 40.23
CA ARG A 7 -0.55 59.05 40.74
C ARG A 7 -1.25 58.10 39.76
N PHE A 8 -2.19 58.59 38.98
CA PHE A 8 -2.89 57.78 37.95
C PHE A 8 -1.96 57.38 36.79
N TRP A 9 -1.09 58.28 36.34
CA TRP A 9 -0.13 57.98 35.27
C TRP A 9 0.96 56.98 35.69
N ILE A 10 1.40 57.01 36.94
CA ILE A 10 2.40 56.06 37.48
C ILE A 10 1.78 54.66 37.58
N LEU A 11 0.51 54.53 38.00
CA LEU A 11 -0.18 53.25 38.09
C LEU A 11 -0.46 52.61 36.71
N VAL A 12 -0.79 53.43 35.69
CA VAL A 12 -1.01 52.93 34.33
C VAL A 12 0.31 52.48 33.70
N SER A 13 1.41 53.16 33.93
CA SER A 13 2.72 52.78 33.39
C SER A 13 3.28 51.49 34.02
N THR A 14 3.07 51.28 35.33
CA THR A 14 3.51 50.06 36.03
C THR A 14 2.67 48.85 35.66
N ALA A 15 1.36 49.00 35.42
CA ALA A 15 0.51 47.93 34.93
C ALA A 15 0.87 47.52 33.49
N GLY A 16 1.19 48.47 32.62
CA GLY A 16 1.63 48.21 31.25
C GLY A 16 2.95 47.45 31.18
N VAL A 17 3.93 47.80 32.04
CA VAL A 17 5.22 47.10 32.11
C VAL A 17 5.07 45.70 32.68
N LEU A 18 4.21 45.47 33.69
CA LEU A 18 3.92 44.12 34.21
C LEU A 18 3.21 43.23 33.21
N MET A 19 2.26 43.78 32.44
CA MET A 19 1.55 43.04 31.42
C MET A 19 2.46 42.67 30.23
N ALA A 20 3.37 43.57 29.83
CA ALA A 20 4.39 43.29 28.82
C ALA A 20 5.41 42.25 29.30
N ALA A 21 5.81 42.25 30.57
CA ALA A 21 6.70 41.25 31.14
C ALA A 21 6.03 39.88 31.26
N VAL A 22 4.74 39.80 31.60
CA VAL A 22 3.98 38.54 31.64
C VAL A 22 3.78 37.99 30.24
N LEU A 23 3.51 38.81 29.22
CA LEU A 23 3.42 38.41 27.84
C LEU A 23 4.78 37.94 27.29
N ALA A 24 5.89 38.60 27.65
CA ALA A 24 7.24 38.17 27.26
C ALA A 24 7.67 36.87 27.97
N LEU A 25 7.24 36.62 29.20
CA LEU A 25 7.49 35.36 29.90
C LEU A 25 6.65 34.19 29.33
N HIS A 26 5.46 34.45 28.79
CA HIS A 26 4.64 33.43 28.11
C HIS A 26 5.11 33.14 26.68
N SER A 27 5.77 34.09 26.02
CA SER A 27 6.29 33.87 24.65
C SER A 27 7.64 33.11 24.62
N ASN A 28 8.36 33.05 25.76
CA ASN A 28 9.65 32.36 25.85
C ASN A 28 9.56 30.89 26.30
N ASN A 29 8.36 30.35 26.54
CA ASN A 29 8.14 28.92 26.79
C ASN A 29 7.76 28.15 25.52
N ALA A 30 8.17 28.62 24.34
CA ALA A 30 8.22 27.77 23.17
C ALA A 30 9.27 26.69 23.45
N SER A 31 8.84 25.49 23.84
CA SER A 31 9.69 24.31 23.86
C SER A 31 10.47 24.29 22.55
N PRO A 32 11.79 24.05 22.55
CA PRO A 32 12.55 23.97 21.33
C PRO A 32 11.82 23.00 20.39
N SER A 33 11.32 23.51 19.27
CA SER A 33 10.68 22.68 18.26
C SER A 33 11.68 21.58 17.90
N LYS A 34 11.31 20.31 18.11
CA LYS A 34 12.14 19.19 17.67
C LYS A 34 12.55 19.47 16.23
N PRO A 35 13.81 19.28 15.83
CA PRO A 35 14.24 19.52 14.47
C PRO A 35 13.33 18.72 13.54
N LYS A 36 12.80 19.38 12.50
CA LYS A 36 11.94 18.76 11.51
C LYS A 36 12.72 17.63 10.88
N GLU A 37 12.24 16.39 10.98
CA GLU A 37 12.85 15.26 10.32
C GLU A 37 12.87 15.48 8.80
N PRO A 38 13.94 15.05 8.10
CA PRO A 38 13.96 15.12 6.66
C PRO A 38 12.81 14.26 6.09
N TRP A 39 12.15 14.81 5.07
CA TRP A 39 11.10 14.08 4.36
C TRP A 39 11.68 12.84 3.69
N LYS A 40 11.09 11.67 3.92
CA LYS A 40 11.51 10.41 3.31
C LYS A 40 10.32 9.66 2.74
N THR A 41 10.52 9.08 1.57
CA THR A 41 9.61 8.12 0.97
C THR A 41 10.10 6.71 1.24
N GLY A 42 9.21 5.83 1.65
CA GLY A 42 9.54 4.46 1.99
C GLY A 42 8.45 3.46 1.65
N TYR A 43 8.75 2.20 1.95
CA TYR A 43 7.84 1.07 1.69
C TYR A 43 7.86 0.09 2.85
N TRP A 44 6.74 -0.61 3.04
CA TRP A 44 6.73 -1.84 3.81
C TRP A 44 7.13 -3.02 2.95
N ILE A 45 7.93 -3.93 3.51
CA ILE A 45 8.19 -5.26 2.97
C ILE A 45 7.57 -6.26 3.93
N TRP A 46 6.66 -7.06 3.43
CA TRP A 46 5.93 -8.06 4.20
C TRP A 46 6.68 -9.39 4.20
N ALA A 47 6.68 -10.09 5.35
CA ALA A 47 7.35 -11.38 5.47
C ALA A 47 6.69 -12.47 4.62
N GLY A 48 7.49 -13.44 4.20
CA GLY A 48 7.03 -14.70 3.63
C GLY A 48 7.52 -15.00 2.22
N GLU A 49 7.67 -13.99 1.36
CA GLU A 49 8.18 -14.17 0.00
C GLU A 49 9.28 -13.15 -0.33
N PRO A 50 10.26 -13.54 -1.17
CA PRO A 50 11.28 -12.60 -1.61
C PRO A 50 10.65 -11.40 -2.31
N PRO A 51 11.10 -10.16 -2.00
CA PRO A 51 10.61 -8.97 -2.66
C PRO A 51 10.94 -9.00 -4.16
N ALA A 52 10.11 -8.33 -4.96
CA ALA A 52 10.39 -8.13 -6.37
C ALA A 52 11.69 -7.32 -6.54
N SER A 53 12.53 -7.75 -7.48
CA SER A 53 13.74 -7.01 -7.83
C SER A 53 13.38 -5.81 -8.70
N THR A 54 13.82 -4.62 -8.31
CA THR A 54 13.66 -3.38 -9.07
C THR A 54 14.99 -2.62 -9.06
N GLY A 55 15.13 -1.61 -9.93
CA GLY A 55 16.26 -0.68 -9.89
C GLY A 55 16.09 0.44 -8.86
N PHE A 56 14.97 0.45 -8.14
CA PHE A 56 14.65 1.52 -7.20
C PHE A 56 15.41 1.37 -5.88
N GLU A 57 16.06 2.45 -5.44
CA GLU A 57 16.68 2.57 -4.13
C GLU A 57 15.78 3.37 -3.20
N SER A 58 15.39 2.79 -2.09
CA SER A 58 14.49 3.42 -1.12
C SER A 58 15.27 4.25 -0.09
N GLN A 59 14.63 5.33 0.40
CA GLN A 59 15.20 6.10 1.51
C GLN A 59 14.98 5.41 2.86
N ILE A 60 13.88 4.66 3.00
CA ILE A 60 13.58 3.90 4.22
C ILE A 60 12.69 2.70 3.91
N LEU A 61 13.05 1.54 4.45
CA LEU A 61 12.27 0.30 4.33
C LEU A 61 11.85 -0.20 5.70
N TYR A 62 10.57 -0.50 5.82
CA TYR A 62 9.97 -1.13 6.99
C TYR A 62 9.82 -2.62 6.70
N VAL A 63 10.63 -3.45 7.37
CA VAL A 63 10.81 -4.85 7.02
C VAL A 63 10.23 -5.76 8.11
N GLU A 64 9.18 -6.52 7.79
CA GLU A 64 8.74 -7.61 8.62
C GLU A 64 9.69 -8.79 8.44
N ALA A 65 10.58 -9.01 9.40
CA ALA A 65 11.54 -10.10 9.35
C ALA A 65 11.00 -11.33 10.08
N PRO A 66 10.92 -12.50 9.41
CA PRO A 66 10.49 -13.73 10.04
C PRO A 66 11.55 -14.21 11.04
N GLY A 67 11.13 -14.54 12.26
CA GLY A 67 12.03 -15.02 13.31
C GLY A 67 13.07 -13.98 13.74
N ASN A 68 14.32 -14.45 13.94
CA ASN A 68 15.43 -13.67 14.49
C ASN A 68 16.62 -13.57 13.51
N ARG A 69 16.40 -13.79 12.21
CA ARG A 69 17.41 -13.65 11.17
C ARG A 69 17.05 -12.53 10.21
N TRP A 70 18.03 -11.70 9.90
CA TRP A 70 17.86 -10.62 8.93
C TRP A 70 17.74 -11.18 7.52
N PRO A 71 16.74 -10.77 6.72
CA PRO A 71 16.60 -11.22 5.34
C PRO A 71 17.79 -10.75 4.48
N HIS A 72 18.31 -11.61 3.61
CA HIS A 72 19.49 -11.31 2.79
C HIS A 72 19.16 -10.67 1.44
N ASP A 73 17.95 -10.92 0.91
CA ASP A 73 17.54 -10.50 -0.44
C ASP A 73 16.66 -9.23 -0.41
N LEU A 74 16.97 -8.30 0.49
CA LEU A 74 16.25 -7.04 0.59
C LEU A 74 16.72 -6.04 -0.47
N PRO A 75 15.81 -5.19 -0.99
CA PRO A 75 16.19 -4.04 -1.79
C PRO A 75 17.11 -3.09 -1.03
N VAL A 76 17.93 -2.35 -1.77
CA VAL A 76 18.85 -1.36 -1.18
C VAL A 76 18.05 -0.20 -0.58
N SER A 77 18.43 0.22 0.61
CA SER A 77 17.85 1.37 1.30
C SER A 77 18.88 2.09 2.16
N GLU A 78 18.71 3.42 2.32
CA GLU A 78 19.53 4.19 3.25
C GLU A 78 19.30 3.75 4.70
N GLN A 79 18.08 3.40 5.05
CA GLN A 79 17.68 2.99 6.39
C GLN A 79 16.66 1.86 6.36
N TYR A 80 16.68 1.05 7.40
CA TYR A 80 15.72 -0.01 7.63
C TYR A 80 15.07 0.13 9.01
N VAL A 81 13.81 -0.26 9.10
CA VAL A 81 13.05 -0.37 10.36
C VAL A 81 12.55 -1.80 10.47
N VAL A 82 12.82 -2.45 11.58
CA VAL A 82 12.27 -3.79 11.86
C VAL A 82 10.78 -3.66 12.16
N VAL A 83 9.94 -4.43 11.49
CA VAL A 83 8.50 -4.51 11.78
C VAL A 83 8.20 -5.79 12.54
N LYS A 84 7.46 -5.67 13.61
CA LYS A 84 6.90 -6.80 14.36
C LYS A 84 5.39 -6.64 14.46
N ARG A 85 4.70 -7.62 13.87
CA ARG A 85 3.24 -7.67 13.91
C ARG A 85 2.75 -8.41 15.15
N ILE A 86 1.71 -7.86 15.77
CA ILE A 86 0.98 -8.51 16.84
C ILE A 86 -0.42 -8.83 16.31
N GLU A 87 -0.77 -10.11 16.30
CA GLU A 87 -2.12 -10.53 15.90
C GLU A 87 -3.17 -10.00 16.88
N PRO A 88 -4.38 -9.64 16.39
CA PRO A 88 -5.48 -9.23 17.26
C PRO A 88 -5.86 -10.37 18.20
N GLY A 89 -5.97 -10.07 19.51
CA GLY A 89 -6.48 -11.02 20.50
C GLY A 89 -5.58 -11.34 21.68
N PRO A 90 -4.25 -11.53 21.55
CA PRO A 90 -3.40 -11.78 22.71
C PRO A 90 -3.37 -10.58 23.66
N GLU A 91 -3.21 -10.86 24.94
CA GLU A 91 -2.96 -9.81 25.93
C GLU A 91 -1.59 -9.19 25.65
N LEU A 92 -1.52 -7.84 25.74
CA LEU A 92 -0.27 -7.09 25.66
C LEU A 92 0.47 -7.20 26.99
N THR A 93 1.19 -8.30 27.18
CA THR A 93 1.91 -8.62 28.43
C THR A 93 3.35 -8.09 28.42
N SER A 94 3.97 -8.05 29.59
CA SER A 94 5.38 -7.75 29.74
C SER A 94 6.28 -8.78 29.01
N GLU A 95 5.85 -10.04 28.98
CA GLU A 95 6.56 -11.11 28.28
C GLU A 95 6.55 -10.86 26.76
N THR A 96 5.39 -10.47 26.21
CA THR A 96 5.29 -10.08 24.80
C THR A 96 6.22 -8.89 24.48
N ALA A 97 6.27 -7.88 25.36
CA ALA A 97 7.13 -6.72 25.17
C ALA A 97 8.61 -7.12 25.18
N SER A 98 9.04 -7.99 26.12
CA SER A 98 10.42 -8.51 26.20
C SER A 98 10.78 -9.31 24.98
N SER A 99 9.92 -10.24 24.56
CA SER A 99 10.14 -11.08 23.37
C SER A 99 10.31 -10.25 22.09
N LEU A 100 9.53 -9.18 21.93
CA LEU A 100 9.66 -8.27 20.79
C LEU A 100 11.03 -7.56 20.77
N VAL A 101 11.48 -7.07 21.92
CA VAL A 101 12.79 -6.40 22.06
C VAL A 101 13.93 -7.38 21.86
N GLU A 102 13.87 -8.59 22.42
CA GLU A 102 14.84 -9.66 22.20
C GLU A 102 14.96 -10.01 20.71
N SER A 103 13.82 -10.18 20.04
CA SER A 103 13.80 -10.44 18.60
C SER A 103 14.38 -9.27 17.78
N TYR A 104 14.08 -8.03 18.16
CA TYR A 104 14.70 -6.84 17.54
C TYR A 104 16.21 -6.82 17.71
N ASN A 105 16.71 -7.09 18.91
CA ASN A 105 18.14 -7.13 19.20
C ASN A 105 18.86 -8.23 18.40
N ALA A 106 18.27 -9.43 18.34
CA ALA A 106 18.81 -10.54 17.55
C ALA A 106 18.89 -10.22 16.06
N LEU A 107 17.85 -9.57 15.50
CA LEU A 107 17.84 -9.13 14.11
C LEU A 107 18.87 -8.05 13.83
N THR A 108 19.08 -7.12 14.76
CA THR A 108 20.06 -6.04 14.64
C THR A 108 21.49 -6.60 14.71
N GLU A 109 21.72 -7.58 15.58
CA GLU A 109 22.99 -8.28 15.69
C GLU A 109 23.32 -9.10 14.43
N ASP A 110 22.33 -9.85 13.91
CA ASP A 110 22.48 -10.68 12.70
C ASP A 110 22.72 -9.82 11.44
N ALA A 111 22.04 -8.67 11.32
CA ALA A 111 22.26 -7.69 10.25
C ALA A 111 23.70 -7.11 10.29
N GLY A 112 24.23 -6.91 11.47
CA GLY A 112 25.55 -6.34 11.71
C GLY A 112 25.69 -4.91 11.19
N SER A 113 26.94 -4.46 11.02
CA SER A 113 27.24 -3.08 10.56
C SER A 113 26.95 -2.82 9.07
N ARG A 114 26.56 -3.83 8.32
CA ARG A 114 26.26 -3.73 6.88
C ARG A 114 24.93 -3.03 6.59
N VAL A 115 24.06 -2.97 7.59
CA VAL A 115 22.69 -2.46 7.45
C VAL A 115 22.44 -1.39 8.51
N SER A 116 21.91 -0.23 8.10
CA SER A 116 21.54 0.84 9.01
C SER A 116 20.10 0.61 9.52
N ILE A 117 19.96 -0.06 10.68
CA ILE A 117 18.66 -0.27 11.32
C ILE A 117 18.36 0.92 12.24
N ALA A 118 17.33 1.68 11.89
CA ALA A 118 16.91 2.90 12.60
C ALA A 118 16.07 2.61 13.86
N GLY A 119 15.33 1.48 13.89
CA GLY A 119 14.46 1.19 15.01
C GLY A 119 13.48 0.04 14.76
N LEU A 120 12.50 -0.04 15.66
CA LEU A 120 11.42 -1.03 15.69
C LEU A 120 10.09 -0.36 15.38
N GLN A 121 9.28 -0.93 14.51
CA GLN A 121 7.87 -0.61 14.35
C GLN A 121 7.01 -1.75 14.88
N ILE A 122 5.98 -1.40 15.65
CA ILE A 122 4.95 -2.35 16.07
C ILE A 122 3.73 -2.14 15.20
N ASP A 123 3.33 -3.18 14.50
CA ASP A 123 2.11 -3.25 13.71
C ASP A 123 1.05 -4.02 14.52
N TYR A 124 0.10 -3.27 15.09
CA TYR A 124 -0.96 -3.82 15.93
C TYR A 124 -2.25 -3.04 15.79
N ASP A 125 -3.26 -3.67 15.25
CA ASP A 125 -4.61 -3.12 15.12
C ASP A 125 -5.32 -3.10 16.48
N CYS A 126 -4.85 -2.22 17.36
CA CYS A 126 -5.39 -2.11 18.72
C CYS A 126 -6.85 -1.62 18.69
N PRO A 127 -7.78 -2.34 19.33
CA PRO A 127 -9.13 -1.83 19.53
C PRO A 127 -9.11 -0.47 20.22
N THR A 128 -9.90 0.49 19.74
CA THR A 128 -9.91 1.89 20.25
C THR A 128 -10.14 2.01 21.73
N ASN A 129 -10.93 1.09 22.34
CA ASN A 129 -11.17 1.03 23.78
C ASN A 129 -10.01 0.46 24.60
N ARG A 130 -8.95 -0.09 23.96
CA ARG A 130 -7.76 -0.65 24.60
C ARG A 130 -6.50 0.21 24.43
N LEU A 131 -6.61 1.42 23.93
CA LEU A 131 -5.46 2.29 23.65
C LEU A 131 -4.65 2.66 24.93
N GLU A 132 -5.28 2.67 26.12
CA GLU A 132 -4.54 2.85 27.38
C GLU A 132 -3.66 1.63 27.71
N ASP A 133 -4.16 0.41 27.48
CA ASP A 133 -3.42 -0.83 27.65
C ASP A 133 -2.24 -0.87 26.68
N TYR A 134 -2.50 -0.51 25.43
CA TYR A 134 -1.46 -0.39 24.41
C TYR A 134 -0.40 0.64 24.80
N GLY A 135 -0.80 1.78 25.35
CA GLY A 135 0.14 2.78 25.86
C GLY A 135 1.04 2.25 27.00
N ARG A 136 0.50 1.41 27.90
CA ARG A 136 1.30 0.75 28.95
C ARG A 136 2.30 -0.26 28.35
N PHE A 137 1.86 -1.03 27.38
CA PHE A 137 2.69 -1.96 26.64
C PHE A 137 3.84 -1.24 25.90
N LEU A 138 3.53 -0.16 25.15
CA LEU A 138 4.53 0.64 24.44
C LEU A 138 5.55 1.28 25.38
N LYS A 139 5.13 1.66 26.61
CA LYS A 139 6.07 2.11 27.64
C LYS A 139 7.08 1.03 27.98
N GLN A 140 6.64 -0.21 28.17
CA GLN A 140 7.54 -1.33 28.48
C GLN A 140 8.52 -1.59 27.33
N VAL A 141 8.02 -1.66 26.10
CA VAL A 141 8.88 -1.80 24.93
C VAL A 141 9.91 -0.66 24.87
N ARG A 142 9.47 0.60 25.02
CA ARG A 142 10.34 1.78 24.97
C ARG A 142 11.47 1.73 26.01
N THR A 143 11.15 1.32 27.22
CA THR A 143 12.16 1.24 28.31
C THR A 143 13.16 0.10 28.15
N SER A 144 12.81 -0.93 27.37
CA SER A 144 13.66 -2.10 27.11
C SER A 144 14.46 -2.00 25.80
N LEU A 145 14.07 -1.08 24.89
CA LEU A 145 14.82 -0.87 23.64
C LEU A 145 16.21 -0.30 23.91
N PRO A 146 17.23 -0.69 23.13
CA PRO A 146 18.56 -0.12 23.18
C PRO A 146 18.54 1.42 23.04
N PRO A 147 19.43 2.15 23.72
CA PRO A 147 19.57 3.58 23.53
C PRO A 147 19.80 3.96 22.07
N GLY A 148 19.07 4.97 21.58
CA GLY A 148 19.16 5.43 20.19
C GLY A 148 18.26 4.70 19.22
N SER A 149 17.65 3.54 19.57
CA SER A 149 16.65 2.88 18.74
C SER A 149 15.35 3.66 18.74
N ARG A 150 14.80 3.89 17.55
CA ARG A 150 13.47 4.52 17.39
C ARG A 150 12.36 3.50 17.62
N LEU A 151 11.23 3.95 18.15
CA LEU A 151 10.01 3.18 18.25
C LEU A 151 8.93 3.84 17.39
N SER A 152 8.44 3.10 16.41
CA SER A 152 7.33 3.49 15.53
C SER A 152 6.12 2.58 15.75
N ILE A 153 4.94 3.04 15.39
CA ILE A 153 3.71 2.24 15.36
C ILE A 153 2.90 2.52 14.09
N THR A 154 2.18 1.52 13.59
CA THR A 154 1.03 1.75 12.73
C THR A 154 -0.12 2.32 13.55
N ALA A 155 -0.99 3.12 12.94
CA ALA A 155 -2.08 3.79 13.66
C ALA A 155 -3.36 3.78 12.81
N LEU A 156 -4.43 3.22 13.35
CA LEU A 156 -5.74 3.23 12.71
C LEU A 156 -6.37 4.63 12.80
N LEU A 157 -7.07 5.06 11.75
CA LEU A 157 -7.65 6.40 11.68
C LEU A 157 -8.73 6.65 12.75
N ASP A 158 -9.45 5.62 13.17
CA ASP A 158 -10.47 5.71 14.22
C ASP A 158 -9.90 6.05 15.61
N TRP A 159 -8.60 5.76 15.85
CA TRP A 159 -7.92 6.14 17.09
C TRP A 159 -7.88 7.66 17.31
N PHE A 160 -7.96 8.43 16.23
CA PHE A 160 -7.85 9.90 16.28
C PHE A 160 -9.20 10.60 16.48
N SER A 161 -10.25 9.86 16.82
CA SER A 161 -11.55 10.43 17.19
C SER A 161 -11.45 11.18 18.54
N PRO A 162 -12.24 12.25 18.76
CA PRO A 162 -12.02 13.19 19.88
C PRO A 162 -12.05 12.59 21.29
N LYS A 163 -12.68 11.45 21.48
CA LYS A 163 -12.85 10.81 22.81
C LYS A 163 -11.90 9.66 23.08
N THR A 164 -11.00 9.38 22.18
CA THR A 164 -10.09 8.25 22.29
C THR A 164 -8.90 8.57 23.20
N LYS A 165 -8.21 7.52 23.60
CA LYS A 165 -7.02 7.61 24.46
C LYS A 165 -5.71 7.45 23.65
N VAL A 166 -5.70 7.83 22.37
CA VAL A 166 -4.53 7.65 21.48
C VAL A 166 -3.27 8.34 22.03
N ARG A 167 -3.40 9.47 22.72
CA ARG A 167 -2.27 10.17 23.37
C ARG A 167 -1.53 9.27 24.36
N SER A 168 -2.19 8.30 24.99
CA SER A 168 -1.54 7.35 25.90
C SER A 168 -0.55 6.43 25.20
N ALA A 169 -0.78 6.12 23.93
CA ALA A 169 0.12 5.36 23.07
C ALA A 169 1.21 6.27 22.45
N LEU A 170 0.81 7.38 21.83
CA LEU A 170 1.71 8.25 21.07
C LEU A 170 2.82 8.89 21.91
N ARG A 171 2.63 9.07 23.21
CA ARG A 171 3.68 9.63 24.10
C ARG A 171 4.93 8.75 24.22
N TRP A 172 4.85 7.48 23.85
CA TRP A 172 5.94 6.50 24.01
C TRP A 172 6.68 6.21 22.71
N VAL A 173 6.23 6.78 21.59
CA VAL A 173 6.81 6.52 20.27
C VAL A 173 7.53 7.75 19.72
N ASP A 174 8.47 7.51 18.84
CA ASP A 174 9.18 8.55 18.10
C ASP A 174 8.49 8.88 16.78
N GLU A 175 7.63 7.97 16.30
CA GLU A 175 6.91 8.08 15.05
C GLU A 175 5.64 7.25 15.06
N PHE A 176 4.60 7.69 14.35
CA PHE A 176 3.45 6.86 14.02
C PHE A 176 3.12 6.95 12.53
N VAL A 177 2.46 5.92 12.00
CA VAL A 177 2.07 5.85 10.60
C VAL A 177 0.56 5.66 10.50
N PRO A 178 -0.22 6.75 10.28
CA PRO A 178 -1.65 6.64 10.05
C PRO A 178 -1.91 5.90 8.75
N GLN A 179 -2.77 4.87 8.81
CA GLN A 179 -3.07 3.97 7.70
C GLN A 179 -4.25 4.50 6.90
N PHE A 180 -4.01 5.10 5.73
CA PHE A 180 -5.05 5.49 4.77
C PHE A 180 -5.38 4.35 3.77
N TYR A 181 -4.74 3.23 3.90
CA TYR A 181 -5.07 1.98 3.26
C TYR A 181 -5.86 1.11 4.25
N ASP A 182 -6.77 0.28 3.77
CA ASP A 182 -7.59 -0.63 4.59
C ASP A 182 -8.47 0.07 5.66
N ALA A 183 -8.85 1.31 5.40
CA ALA A 183 -9.50 2.21 6.35
C ALA A 183 -11.01 2.02 6.47
N GLY A 184 -11.57 0.96 5.94
CA GLY A 184 -13.03 0.76 5.95
C GLY A 184 -13.61 0.61 7.37
N PRO A 185 -14.71 1.34 7.70
CA PRO A 185 -15.29 1.37 9.05
C PRO A 185 -15.97 0.09 9.47
N SER A 186 -15.98 -0.94 8.64
CA SER A 186 -16.62 -2.20 8.97
C SER A 186 -15.98 -3.37 8.25
N ARG A 187 -16.05 -4.54 8.88
CA ARG A 187 -15.74 -5.85 8.27
C ARG A 187 -16.54 -6.13 6.98
N THR A 188 -17.41 -5.22 6.55
CA THR A 188 -18.26 -5.33 5.38
C THR A 188 -17.77 -4.51 4.18
N SER A 189 -16.92 -3.51 4.39
CA SER A 189 -16.22 -2.83 3.30
C SER A 189 -14.87 -3.50 3.12
N ALA A 190 -14.70 -4.23 2.04
CA ALA A 190 -13.41 -4.77 1.65
C ALA A 190 -12.40 -3.62 1.59
N GLY A 191 -11.47 -3.56 2.55
CA GLY A 191 -10.39 -2.60 2.73
C GLY A 191 -10.14 -1.66 1.55
N ILE A 192 -10.87 -0.57 1.51
CA ILE A 192 -10.81 0.44 0.46
C ILE A 192 -9.90 1.55 0.98
N ALA A 193 -9.05 2.12 0.14
CA ALA A 193 -8.29 3.31 0.52
C ALA A 193 -9.26 4.47 0.81
N GLU A 194 -9.02 5.19 1.90
CA GLU A 194 -9.80 6.38 2.23
C GLU A 194 -9.19 7.60 1.54
N PRO A 195 -9.99 8.49 0.93
CA PRO A 195 -9.50 9.76 0.42
C PRO A 195 -8.81 10.56 1.52
N ILE A 196 -7.64 11.11 1.21
CA ILE A 196 -6.86 11.87 2.19
C ILE A 196 -7.36 13.32 2.25
N ASP A 197 -8.23 13.62 3.22
CA ASP A 197 -8.62 15.00 3.52
C ASP A 197 -7.60 15.67 4.44
N VAL A 198 -6.66 16.41 3.83
CA VAL A 198 -5.60 17.12 4.54
C VAL A 198 -6.15 18.14 5.54
N ARG A 199 -7.27 18.81 5.21
CA ARG A 199 -7.87 19.83 6.08
C ARG A 199 -8.42 19.22 7.37
N LYS A 200 -8.94 18.00 7.28
CA LYS A 200 -9.40 17.22 8.43
C LYS A 200 -8.23 16.68 9.25
N TRP A 201 -7.28 16.01 8.59
CA TRP A 201 -6.32 15.18 9.28
C TRP A 201 -5.05 15.90 9.73
N ALA A 202 -4.53 16.89 8.96
CA ALA A 202 -3.30 17.58 9.34
C ALA A 202 -3.37 18.28 10.69
N PRO A 203 -4.44 19.03 11.04
CA PRO A 203 -4.56 19.61 12.38
C PRO A 203 -4.61 18.56 13.50
N ILE A 204 -5.28 17.42 13.24
CA ILE A 204 -5.43 16.34 14.22
C ILE A 204 -4.07 15.71 14.51
N PHE A 205 -3.33 15.30 13.51
CA PHE A 205 -2.03 14.63 13.69
C PHE A 205 -0.98 15.57 14.28
N ASN A 206 -0.90 16.81 13.77
CA ASN A 206 0.06 17.80 14.25
C ASN A 206 -0.17 18.19 15.72
N ALA A 207 -1.39 18.08 16.26
CA ALA A 207 -1.69 18.36 17.65
C ALA A 207 -1.05 17.37 18.64
N TYR A 208 -0.52 16.26 18.18
CA TYR A 208 0.19 15.29 19.03
C TYR A 208 1.69 15.60 19.17
N GLU A 209 2.25 16.42 18.30
CA GLU A 209 3.67 16.82 18.29
C GLU A 209 4.63 15.64 18.18
N VAL A 210 4.19 14.57 17.53
CA VAL A 210 4.95 13.36 17.21
C VAL A 210 5.13 13.28 15.71
N PRO A 211 6.35 13.03 15.19
CA PRO A 211 6.58 12.79 13.79
C PRO A 211 5.69 11.67 13.24
N TYR A 212 5.22 11.81 12.00
CA TYR A 212 4.43 10.78 11.33
C TYR A 212 4.72 10.69 9.85
N ARG A 213 4.53 9.49 9.27
CA ARG A 213 4.54 9.25 7.83
C ARG A 213 3.15 8.82 7.38
N VAL A 214 2.68 9.40 6.29
CA VAL A 214 1.36 9.05 5.76
C VAL A 214 1.43 7.70 5.06
N GLY A 215 0.73 6.71 5.60
CA GLY A 215 0.64 5.37 5.00
C GLY A 215 -0.41 5.35 3.89
N ILE A 216 0.01 5.10 2.65
CA ILE A 216 -0.87 5.08 1.48
C ILE A 216 -0.80 3.75 0.73
N SER A 217 -1.90 3.39 0.05
CA SER A 217 -2.02 2.14 -0.70
C SER A 217 -1.27 2.20 -2.03
N SER A 218 -0.50 1.16 -2.32
CA SER A 218 0.06 0.87 -3.64
C SER A 218 -0.24 -0.56 -4.09
N PHE A 219 -1.17 -1.25 -3.42
CA PHE A 219 -1.52 -2.64 -3.68
C PHE A 219 -3.00 -2.82 -3.94
N GLY A 220 -3.32 -3.81 -4.77
CA GLY A 220 -4.68 -4.27 -4.98
C GLY A 220 -5.01 -5.50 -4.15
N ARG A 221 -6.27 -5.88 -4.16
CA ARG A 221 -6.77 -7.03 -3.41
C ARG A 221 -7.95 -7.69 -4.09
N ILE A 222 -8.14 -8.98 -3.83
CA ILE A 222 -9.29 -9.75 -4.27
C ILE A 222 -10.06 -10.18 -3.03
N ALA A 223 -11.31 -9.81 -2.95
CA ALA A 223 -12.20 -10.14 -1.84
C ALA A 223 -13.45 -10.85 -2.34
N ARG A 224 -13.79 -12.00 -1.76
CA ARG A 224 -15.10 -12.63 -1.91
C ARG A 224 -16.01 -12.15 -0.80
N ARG A 225 -17.24 -11.83 -1.16
CA ARG A 225 -18.32 -11.59 -0.22
C ARG A 225 -19.38 -12.68 -0.40
N ARG A 226 -19.78 -13.27 0.70
CA ARG A 226 -20.86 -14.26 0.77
C ARG A 226 -21.84 -13.84 1.85
N THR A 227 -23.14 -13.87 1.53
CA THR A 227 -24.18 -13.69 2.54
C THR A 227 -24.48 -15.05 3.15
N ASP A 228 -24.32 -15.19 4.44
CA ASP A 228 -24.66 -16.43 5.16
C ASP A 228 -26.18 -16.61 5.30
N GLY A 229 -26.59 -17.79 5.77
CA GLY A 229 -28.01 -18.13 5.95
C GLY A 229 -28.75 -17.23 6.97
N SER A 230 -28.04 -16.40 7.74
CA SER A 230 -28.60 -15.43 8.69
C SER A 230 -28.66 -14.01 8.11
N GLY A 231 -28.24 -13.82 6.86
CA GLY A 231 -28.21 -12.52 6.18
C GLY A 231 -26.95 -11.68 6.50
N HIS A 232 -25.98 -12.22 7.23
CA HIS A 232 -24.72 -11.53 7.48
C HIS A 232 -23.76 -11.70 6.30
N SER A 233 -23.10 -10.61 5.91
CA SER A 233 -22.08 -10.64 4.88
C SER A 233 -20.73 -11.04 5.48
N VAL A 234 -20.14 -12.12 4.95
CA VAL A 234 -18.79 -12.58 5.29
C VAL A 234 -17.85 -12.24 4.17
N VAL A 235 -16.79 -11.48 4.48
CA VAL A 235 -15.73 -11.12 3.53
C VAL A 235 -14.52 -12.03 3.76
N ARG A 236 -13.97 -12.56 2.66
CA ARG A 236 -12.74 -13.36 2.67
C ARG A 236 -11.81 -12.84 1.57
N TYR A 237 -10.56 -12.54 1.96
CA TYR A 237 -9.52 -12.17 1.00
C TYR A 237 -8.86 -13.40 0.40
N PHE A 238 -8.63 -13.34 -0.91
CA PHE A 238 -7.85 -14.34 -1.62
C PHE A 238 -6.39 -13.87 -1.74
N ARG A 239 -5.48 -14.62 -1.16
CA ARG A 239 -4.03 -14.32 -1.23
C ARG A 239 -3.39 -14.94 -2.46
N ASP A 240 -3.91 -16.09 -2.91
CA ASP A 240 -3.31 -16.92 -3.97
C ASP A 240 -4.07 -16.84 -5.29
N ALA A 241 -5.12 -16.01 -5.39
CA ALA A 241 -5.88 -15.82 -6.62
C ALA A 241 -5.27 -14.70 -7.46
N SER A 242 -5.24 -14.93 -8.77
CA SER A 242 -4.91 -13.90 -9.76
C SER A 242 -6.19 -13.28 -10.32
N PRO A 243 -6.20 -12.00 -10.72
CA PRO A 243 -7.30 -11.44 -11.51
C PRO A 243 -7.65 -12.28 -12.73
N LEU A 244 -6.66 -12.94 -13.33
CA LEU A 244 -6.84 -13.82 -14.48
C LEU A 244 -7.72 -15.03 -14.20
N ASP A 245 -7.84 -15.45 -12.94
CA ASP A 245 -8.72 -16.56 -12.54
C ASP A 245 -10.21 -16.23 -12.76
N PHE A 246 -10.55 -14.94 -12.92
CA PHE A 246 -11.93 -14.45 -13.05
C PHE A 246 -12.27 -13.94 -14.45
N VAL A 247 -11.25 -13.68 -15.29
CA VAL A 247 -11.46 -13.10 -16.62
C VAL A 247 -12.14 -14.08 -17.56
N GLY A 248 -13.14 -13.57 -18.29
CA GLY A 248 -13.78 -14.30 -19.38
C GLY A 248 -14.61 -15.50 -18.97
N ARG A 249 -14.81 -15.72 -17.69
CA ARG A 249 -15.66 -16.81 -17.21
C ARG A 249 -17.13 -16.48 -17.44
N ARG A 250 -17.86 -17.38 -18.07
CA ARG A 250 -19.30 -17.25 -18.30
C ARG A 250 -20.15 -17.39 -17.02
N GLU A 251 -19.55 -17.93 -15.97
CA GLU A 251 -20.11 -18.07 -14.63
C GLU A 251 -20.13 -16.76 -13.86
N LEU A 252 -19.51 -15.70 -14.41
CA LEU A 252 -19.35 -14.39 -13.78
C LEU A 252 -19.96 -13.27 -14.64
N THR A 253 -20.73 -12.40 -14.01
CA THR A 253 -21.14 -11.12 -14.60
C THR A 253 -20.25 -10.01 -14.05
N ARG A 254 -19.63 -9.22 -14.93
CA ARG A 254 -18.63 -8.21 -14.59
C ARG A 254 -19.18 -6.81 -14.70
N THR A 255 -18.91 -5.98 -13.69
CA THR A 255 -19.09 -4.52 -13.73
C THR A 255 -17.81 -3.82 -13.21
N THR A 256 -17.68 -2.53 -13.48
CA THR A 256 -16.55 -1.72 -12.99
C THR A 256 -17.06 -0.42 -12.38
N SER A 257 -16.37 0.02 -11.34
CA SER A 257 -16.61 1.30 -10.68
C SER A 257 -15.31 1.86 -10.13
N ALA A 258 -15.35 3.08 -9.61
CA ALA A 258 -14.22 3.66 -8.87
C ALA A 258 -14.63 3.90 -7.42
N THR A 259 -13.65 3.79 -6.50
CA THR A 259 -13.82 4.21 -5.11
C THR A 259 -13.76 5.75 -5.02
N GLU A 260 -14.11 6.30 -3.88
CA GLU A 260 -13.94 7.74 -3.62
C GLU A 260 -12.47 8.17 -3.66
N ALA A 261 -11.54 7.28 -3.32
CA ALA A 261 -10.10 7.51 -3.45
C ALA A 261 -9.56 7.35 -4.87
N GLY A 262 -10.42 7.01 -5.85
CA GLY A 262 -10.03 6.83 -7.25
C GLY A 262 -9.43 5.46 -7.58
N GLU A 263 -9.51 4.46 -6.67
CA GLU A 263 -9.14 3.10 -6.99
C GLU A 263 -10.16 2.47 -7.94
N LEU A 264 -9.72 1.61 -8.83
CA LEU A 264 -10.60 0.84 -9.71
C LEU A 264 -11.14 -0.39 -8.96
N VAL A 265 -12.45 -0.59 -9.01
CA VAL A 265 -13.10 -1.80 -8.52
C VAL A 265 -13.68 -2.57 -9.70
N VAL A 266 -13.20 -3.80 -9.89
CA VAL A 266 -13.79 -4.77 -10.82
C VAL A 266 -14.65 -5.71 -9.98
N HIS A 267 -15.96 -5.62 -10.15
CA HIS A 267 -16.95 -6.40 -9.43
C HIS A 267 -17.45 -7.56 -10.29
N TYR A 268 -17.55 -8.74 -9.71
CA TYR A 268 -18.11 -9.92 -10.32
C TYR A 268 -19.26 -10.48 -9.47
N ASP A 269 -20.43 -10.65 -10.10
CA ASP A 269 -21.51 -11.47 -9.57
C ASP A 269 -21.34 -12.92 -10.03
N VAL A 270 -21.38 -13.85 -9.11
CA VAL A 270 -21.28 -15.29 -9.40
C VAL A 270 -22.67 -15.82 -9.74
N VAL A 271 -22.90 -16.19 -11.00
CA VAL A 271 -24.18 -16.70 -11.51
C VAL A 271 -24.25 -18.22 -11.62
N ALA A 272 -23.09 -18.88 -11.65
CA ALA A 272 -22.96 -20.34 -11.64
C ALA A 272 -21.77 -20.77 -10.76
N PRO A 273 -21.74 -22.01 -10.23
CA PRO A 273 -20.65 -22.49 -9.37
C PRO A 273 -19.31 -22.50 -10.12
N ILE A 274 -18.24 -22.08 -9.44
CA ILE A 274 -16.86 -22.18 -9.91
C ILE A 274 -16.10 -23.09 -8.94
N GLU A 275 -15.60 -24.21 -9.46
CA GLU A 275 -14.72 -25.12 -8.71
C GLU A 275 -13.27 -24.66 -8.84
N GLY A 276 -12.44 -24.93 -7.83
CA GLY A 276 -11.01 -24.65 -7.84
C GLY A 276 -10.50 -24.01 -6.55
N LYS A 277 -9.39 -23.27 -6.65
CA LYS A 277 -8.75 -22.60 -5.50
C LYS A 277 -9.67 -21.62 -4.78
N ALA A 278 -10.55 -20.96 -5.53
CA ALA A 278 -11.61 -20.13 -5.02
C ALA A 278 -12.93 -20.84 -5.28
N GLU A 279 -13.43 -21.61 -4.29
CA GLU A 279 -14.78 -22.13 -4.38
C GLU A 279 -15.79 -20.98 -4.30
N LEU A 280 -16.46 -20.71 -5.42
CA LEU A 280 -17.47 -19.66 -5.55
C LEU A 280 -18.83 -20.30 -5.84
N LEU A 281 -19.85 -19.83 -5.17
CA LEU A 281 -21.23 -20.29 -5.32
C LEU A 281 -22.12 -19.18 -5.90
N PRO A 282 -23.20 -19.51 -6.59
CA PRO A 282 -24.18 -18.52 -7.03
C PRO A 282 -24.65 -17.62 -5.88
N GLY A 283 -24.63 -16.31 -6.09
CA GLY A 283 -24.90 -15.30 -5.08
C GLY A 283 -23.68 -14.81 -4.29
N ASP A 284 -22.51 -15.43 -4.46
CA ASP A 284 -21.26 -14.80 -4.03
C ASP A 284 -20.96 -13.59 -4.93
N THR A 285 -20.21 -12.63 -4.39
CA THR A 285 -19.59 -11.58 -5.19
C THR A 285 -18.09 -11.57 -4.99
N VAL A 286 -17.35 -11.16 -6.02
CA VAL A 286 -15.89 -10.97 -5.94
C VAL A 286 -15.56 -9.56 -6.36
N ASP A 287 -14.90 -8.82 -5.49
CA ASP A 287 -14.37 -7.49 -5.75
C ASP A 287 -12.85 -7.56 -5.92
N ILE A 288 -12.36 -7.05 -7.05
CA ILE A 288 -10.93 -6.82 -7.29
C ILE A 288 -10.72 -5.32 -7.22
N THR A 289 -10.08 -4.84 -6.17
CA THR A 289 -9.74 -3.43 -5.99
C THR A 289 -8.30 -3.20 -6.40
N LEU A 290 -8.06 -2.20 -7.24
CA LEU A 290 -6.76 -1.90 -7.83
C LEU A 290 -6.39 -0.44 -7.60
N PRO A 291 -5.17 -0.14 -7.14
CA PRO A 291 -4.68 1.22 -7.17
C PRO A 291 -4.57 1.70 -8.62
N THR A 292 -4.88 2.97 -8.86
CA THR A 292 -4.73 3.61 -10.16
C THR A 292 -3.64 4.68 -10.10
N GLU A 293 -3.16 5.12 -11.26
CA GLU A 293 -2.27 6.28 -11.34
C GLU A 293 -2.88 7.49 -10.64
N ALA A 294 -4.17 7.74 -10.88
CA ALA A 294 -4.90 8.84 -10.28
C ALA A 294 -5.00 8.74 -8.75
N SER A 295 -5.31 7.55 -8.21
CA SER A 295 -5.44 7.34 -6.76
C SER A 295 -4.10 7.50 -6.03
N VAL A 296 -3.02 6.92 -6.57
CA VAL A 296 -1.68 7.01 -5.97
C VAL A 296 -1.15 8.44 -6.03
N ARG A 297 -1.33 9.13 -7.17
CA ARG A 297 -0.91 10.54 -7.33
C ARG A 297 -1.68 11.43 -6.37
N ALA A 298 -3.01 11.34 -6.33
CA ALA A 298 -3.83 12.14 -5.43
C ALA A 298 -3.47 11.94 -3.96
N ALA A 299 -3.24 10.68 -3.53
CA ALA A 299 -2.82 10.38 -2.17
C ALA A 299 -1.43 10.92 -1.84
N SER A 300 -0.48 10.81 -2.78
CA SER A 300 0.88 11.36 -2.62
C SER A 300 0.86 12.89 -2.54
N ASP A 301 0.14 13.56 -3.45
CA ASP A 301 0.00 15.02 -3.46
C ASP A 301 -0.63 15.54 -2.17
N ALA A 302 -1.65 14.84 -1.68
CA ALA A 302 -2.26 15.15 -0.38
C ALA A 302 -1.27 14.98 0.76
N ALA A 303 -0.50 13.88 0.78
CA ALA A 303 0.49 13.63 1.82
C ALA A 303 1.56 14.73 1.91
N HIS A 304 1.99 15.29 0.80
CA HIS A 304 2.94 16.41 0.77
C HIS A 304 2.39 17.71 1.39
N GLN A 305 1.07 17.86 1.47
CA GLN A 305 0.42 19.05 2.02
C GLN A 305 0.22 19.02 3.53
N PHE A 306 0.50 17.92 4.24
CA PHE A 306 0.28 17.83 5.68
C PHE A 306 1.11 18.80 6.52
N GLY A 307 2.36 19.07 6.13
CA GLY A 307 3.24 20.00 6.86
C GLY A 307 3.53 19.58 8.31
N GLY A 308 3.92 20.53 9.15
CA GLY A 308 4.12 20.32 10.58
C GLY A 308 5.07 19.15 10.92
N TYR A 309 4.56 18.14 11.60
CA TYR A 309 5.29 16.95 12.00
C TYR A 309 5.29 15.83 10.95
N SER A 310 4.74 16.06 9.76
CA SER A 310 4.81 15.09 8.66
C SER A 310 6.27 14.89 8.20
N ALA A 311 6.75 13.65 8.26
CA ALA A 311 8.11 13.24 7.95
C ALA A 311 8.21 12.40 6.67
N GLY A 312 7.12 12.19 5.95
CA GLY A 312 7.17 11.46 4.68
C GLY A 312 5.94 10.64 4.35
N ILE A 313 6.13 9.80 3.35
CA ILE A 313 5.15 8.83 2.87
C ILE A 313 5.69 7.43 3.09
N LEU A 314 4.81 6.51 3.42
CA LEU A 314 5.10 5.10 3.47
C LEU A 314 4.08 4.34 2.62
N PHE A 315 4.54 3.74 1.53
CA PHE A 315 3.70 2.97 0.63
C PHE A 315 3.47 1.56 1.17
N PHE A 316 2.26 1.14 1.25
CA PHE A 316 1.88 -0.21 1.53
C PHE A 316 1.42 -0.86 0.20
N ARG A 317 2.28 -1.70 -0.44
CA ARG A 317 3.57 -2.22 0.02
C ARG A 317 4.53 -2.45 -1.16
N TRP A 318 5.77 -2.86 -0.87
CA TRP A 318 6.67 -3.43 -1.86
C TRP A 318 6.16 -4.82 -2.26
N PRO A 319 5.99 -5.11 -3.56
CA PRO A 319 5.47 -6.39 -3.99
C PRO A 319 6.46 -7.54 -3.74
N SER A 320 5.93 -8.74 -3.49
CA SER A 320 6.70 -9.96 -3.63
C SER A 320 6.90 -10.31 -5.11
N ARG A 321 7.80 -11.26 -5.41
CA ARG A 321 8.07 -11.70 -6.79
C ARG A 321 6.86 -12.30 -7.50
N SER A 322 5.96 -12.92 -6.76
CA SER A 322 4.76 -13.58 -7.31
C SER A 322 3.54 -12.67 -7.35
N GLU A 323 3.62 -11.48 -6.78
CA GLU A 323 2.48 -10.59 -6.61
C GLU A 323 2.18 -9.80 -7.88
N THR A 324 0.91 -9.83 -8.31
CA THR A 324 0.47 -9.21 -9.57
C THR A 324 -0.39 -7.96 -9.38
N LEU A 325 -0.85 -7.69 -8.15
CA LEU A 325 -1.79 -6.59 -7.86
C LEU A 325 -1.14 -5.39 -7.21
N THR A 326 0.15 -5.45 -6.92
CA THR A 326 0.88 -4.38 -6.26
C THR A 326 1.78 -3.68 -7.25
N LEU A 327 1.76 -2.35 -7.23
CA LEU A 327 2.64 -1.53 -8.06
C LEU A 327 4.11 -1.73 -7.69
N LEU A 328 4.96 -1.82 -8.69
CA LEU A 328 6.41 -1.78 -8.48
C LEU A 328 6.81 -0.38 -7.98
N PRO A 329 7.81 -0.28 -7.09
CA PRO A 329 8.33 1.01 -6.62
C PRO A 329 8.74 1.95 -7.74
N ASP A 330 9.31 1.45 -8.85
CA ASP A 330 9.65 2.23 -10.03
C ASP A 330 8.41 2.89 -10.66
N ASP A 331 7.28 2.17 -10.72
CA ASP A 331 6.03 2.70 -11.26
C ASP A 331 5.40 3.72 -10.31
N VAL A 332 5.42 3.43 -8.99
CA VAL A 332 4.99 4.41 -7.98
C VAL A 332 5.79 5.69 -8.09
N GLN A 333 7.13 5.60 -8.24
CA GLN A 333 7.99 6.78 -8.37
C GLN A 333 7.65 7.59 -9.62
N ARG A 334 7.39 6.95 -10.77
CA ARG A 334 6.96 7.65 -11.98
C ARG A 334 5.63 8.35 -11.79
N ILE A 335 4.65 7.67 -11.19
CA ILE A 335 3.34 8.25 -10.89
C ILE A 335 3.51 9.50 -10.03
N VAL A 336 4.31 9.43 -8.97
CA VAL A 336 4.56 10.53 -8.04
C VAL A 336 5.32 11.69 -8.71
N SER A 337 6.25 11.40 -9.62
CA SER A 337 6.96 12.43 -10.39
C SER A 337 6.15 13.02 -11.56
N GLY A 338 4.91 12.56 -11.76
CA GLY A 338 4.03 13.05 -12.83
C GLY A 338 4.27 12.40 -14.19
N GLU A 339 5.08 11.33 -14.22
CA GLU A 339 5.28 10.52 -15.42
C GLU A 339 4.20 9.43 -15.49
N SER A 340 3.82 9.05 -16.71
CA SER A 340 2.93 7.90 -16.88
C SER A 340 3.71 6.59 -16.77
N PRO A 341 3.13 5.54 -16.16
CA PRO A 341 3.72 4.20 -16.15
C PRO A 341 3.99 3.70 -17.58
N ARG A 342 5.03 2.92 -17.76
CA ARG A 342 5.30 2.30 -19.07
C ARG A 342 4.31 1.15 -19.29
N THR A 343 3.43 1.33 -20.27
CA THR A 343 2.36 0.37 -20.62
C THR A 343 2.56 -0.27 -21.98
N GLU A 344 3.80 -0.44 -22.43
CA GLU A 344 4.08 -1.08 -23.70
C GLU A 344 3.94 -2.60 -23.57
N ALA A 345 2.90 -3.14 -24.19
CA ALA A 345 2.76 -4.57 -24.37
C ALA A 345 3.85 -5.08 -25.31
N LYS A 346 4.59 -6.12 -24.91
CA LYS A 346 5.58 -6.80 -25.72
C LYS A 346 5.08 -8.19 -26.11
N LEU A 347 5.33 -8.58 -27.34
CA LEU A 347 5.02 -9.91 -27.81
C LEU A 347 6.27 -10.76 -27.77
N GLU A 348 6.18 -11.90 -27.09
CA GLU A 348 7.18 -12.96 -27.17
C GLU A 348 6.60 -14.13 -27.96
N VAL A 349 7.41 -14.69 -28.82
CA VAL A 349 7.04 -15.84 -29.69
C VAL A 349 8.00 -16.97 -29.42
N SER A 350 7.49 -18.13 -29.09
CA SER A 350 8.26 -19.37 -29.08
C SER A 350 7.80 -20.29 -30.22
N GLU A 351 8.75 -21.03 -30.78
CA GLU A 351 8.49 -21.92 -31.93
C GLU A 351 8.60 -23.40 -31.50
N PRO A 352 7.51 -23.98 -30.97
CA PRO A 352 7.49 -25.41 -30.65
C PRO A 352 7.54 -26.26 -31.91
N ARG A 353 8.06 -27.47 -31.79
CA ARG A 353 8.05 -28.43 -32.92
C ARG A 353 6.63 -28.89 -33.23
N CYS A 354 6.20 -28.71 -34.47
CA CYS A 354 4.98 -29.28 -35.01
C CYS A 354 5.29 -30.19 -36.19
N ILE A 355 4.42 -31.17 -36.44
CA ILE A 355 4.55 -32.08 -37.56
C ILE A 355 3.95 -31.43 -38.82
N GLU A 356 4.74 -31.31 -39.88
CA GLU A 356 4.34 -30.77 -41.20
C GLU A 356 3.83 -29.33 -41.23
N ARG A 357 3.92 -28.59 -40.12
CA ARG A 357 3.47 -27.19 -39.97
C ARG A 357 4.44 -26.40 -39.11
N GLN A 358 4.38 -25.10 -39.24
CA GLN A 358 5.04 -24.18 -38.29
C GLN A 358 4.06 -23.78 -37.20
N CYS A 359 4.51 -23.89 -35.96
CA CYS A 359 3.75 -23.47 -34.80
C CYS A 359 4.46 -22.32 -34.12
N SER A 360 3.68 -21.35 -33.69
CA SER A 360 4.14 -20.22 -32.87
C SER A 360 3.26 -20.09 -31.64
N ASP A 361 3.83 -20.26 -30.48
CA ASP A 361 3.18 -19.98 -29.23
C ASP A 361 3.35 -18.51 -28.91
N LEU A 362 2.26 -17.77 -28.74
CA LEU A 362 2.22 -16.35 -28.55
C LEU A 362 2.03 -16.01 -27.06
N TYR A 363 2.91 -15.18 -26.53
CA TYR A 363 2.83 -14.66 -25.17
C TYR A 363 2.83 -13.15 -25.22
N LEU A 364 1.90 -12.55 -24.50
CA LEU A 364 1.83 -11.09 -24.32
C LEU A 364 2.42 -10.75 -22.97
N ASP A 365 3.53 -10.02 -22.95
CA ASP A 365 4.08 -9.42 -21.76
C ASP A 365 3.52 -8.00 -21.65
N LEU A 366 2.67 -7.79 -20.66
CA LEU A 366 1.98 -6.53 -20.44
C LEU A 366 2.83 -5.56 -19.60
N GLY A 367 4.02 -6.02 -19.16
CA GLY A 367 4.89 -5.27 -18.29
C GLY A 367 4.28 -4.99 -16.91
N PRO A 368 5.03 -4.36 -16.02
CA PRO A 368 4.48 -3.76 -14.84
C PRO A 368 3.69 -2.51 -15.25
N GLY A 369 2.43 -2.43 -14.91
CA GLY A 369 1.63 -1.25 -15.22
C GLY A 369 0.19 -1.42 -14.77
N ILE A 370 -0.42 -0.31 -14.38
CA ILE A 370 -1.86 -0.26 -14.13
C ILE A 370 -2.55 0.10 -15.43
N PHE A 371 -3.52 -0.72 -15.83
CA PHE A 371 -4.46 -0.38 -16.88
C PHE A 371 -5.72 0.18 -16.21
N ASP A 372 -5.98 1.47 -16.39
CA ASP A 372 -7.17 2.12 -15.83
C ASP A 372 -8.48 1.63 -16.46
N ALA A 373 -8.38 1.02 -17.66
CA ALA A 373 -9.51 0.47 -18.39
C ALA A 373 -9.11 -0.73 -19.22
N ASP A 374 -10.10 -1.53 -19.63
CA ASP A 374 -9.87 -2.60 -20.60
C ASP A 374 -9.32 -2.02 -21.91
N ARG A 375 -8.28 -2.65 -22.43
CA ARG A 375 -7.64 -2.27 -23.70
C ARG A 375 -7.78 -3.40 -24.73
N ALA A 376 -7.89 -3.04 -25.99
CA ALA A 376 -7.74 -3.97 -27.08
C ALA A 376 -6.27 -3.96 -27.53
N VAL A 377 -5.62 -5.12 -27.55
CA VAL A 377 -4.28 -5.27 -28.11
C VAL A 377 -4.41 -6.03 -29.43
N ALA A 378 -3.89 -5.43 -30.50
CA ALA A 378 -3.86 -6.05 -31.82
C ALA A 378 -2.46 -6.61 -32.10
N ILE A 379 -2.41 -7.86 -32.57
CA ILE A 379 -1.19 -8.54 -32.98
C ILE A 379 -1.33 -8.77 -34.48
N ARG A 380 -0.41 -8.22 -35.24
CA ARG A 380 -0.32 -8.40 -36.70
C ARG A 380 0.60 -9.56 -37.03
N ALA A 381 0.16 -10.42 -37.94
CA ALA A 381 0.99 -11.45 -38.56
C ALA A 381 1.46 -10.99 -39.95
N THR A 382 2.73 -11.19 -40.30
CA THR A 382 3.30 -10.81 -41.61
C THR A 382 3.05 -11.85 -42.70
N GLY A 383 2.38 -12.93 -42.35
CA GLY A 383 1.96 -13.99 -43.28
C GLY A 383 0.62 -14.59 -42.87
N PRO A 384 0.05 -15.48 -43.69
CA PRO A 384 -1.24 -16.06 -43.36
C PRO A 384 -1.10 -17.06 -42.19
N VAL A 385 -1.84 -16.81 -41.15
CA VAL A 385 -2.10 -17.75 -40.06
C VAL A 385 -3.28 -18.61 -40.51
N GLU A 386 -3.05 -19.92 -40.67
CA GLU A 386 -4.11 -20.86 -41.10
C GLU A 386 -5.11 -21.11 -39.97
N LEU A 387 -4.58 -21.23 -38.75
CA LEU A 387 -5.38 -21.49 -37.57
C LEU A 387 -4.73 -20.82 -36.35
N PHE A 388 -5.55 -20.18 -35.52
CA PHE A 388 -5.16 -19.76 -34.18
C PHE A 388 -6.01 -20.51 -33.16
N LEU A 389 -5.34 -21.23 -32.27
CA LEU A 389 -5.93 -21.95 -31.16
C LEU A 389 -5.77 -21.09 -29.93
N PRO A 390 -6.79 -20.30 -29.54
CA PRO A 390 -6.72 -19.51 -28.33
C PRO A 390 -6.71 -20.45 -27.09
N ASP A 391 -5.72 -20.27 -26.25
CA ASP A 391 -5.58 -21.02 -25.01
C ASP A 391 -4.95 -20.11 -23.96
N GLY A 392 -5.75 -19.64 -23.06
CA GLY A 392 -5.31 -18.70 -22.03
C GLY A 392 -6.46 -17.86 -21.50
N PRO A 393 -6.17 -17.03 -20.52
CA PRO A 393 -7.19 -16.24 -19.81
C PRO A 393 -7.70 -15.05 -20.63
N LEU A 394 -6.99 -14.62 -21.68
CA LEU A 394 -7.41 -13.50 -22.52
C LEU A 394 -8.20 -13.99 -23.74
N HIS A 395 -9.46 -13.57 -23.82
CA HIS A 395 -10.31 -13.95 -24.95
C HIS A 395 -10.01 -13.12 -26.18
N PRO A 396 -9.92 -13.75 -27.36
CA PRO A 396 -9.79 -13.03 -28.61
C PRO A 396 -11.07 -12.24 -28.90
N LEU A 397 -10.91 -10.96 -29.25
CA LEU A 397 -12.01 -10.10 -29.71
C LEU A 397 -12.29 -10.33 -31.22
N ALA A 398 -11.22 -10.54 -31.98
CA ALA A 398 -11.31 -10.82 -33.41
C ALA A 398 -10.12 -11.68 -33.86
N LEU A 399 -10.41 -12.65 -34.69
CA LEU A 399 -9.42 -13.49 -35.38
C LEU A 399 -9.56 -13.27 -36.87
N ARG A 400 -8.54 -12.69 -37.51
CA ARG A 400 -8.41 -12.53 -38.94
C ARG A 400 -7.12 -13.21 -39.39
N PRO A 401 -6.99 -13.63 -40.64
CA PRO A 401 -5.79 -14.35 -41.11
C PRO A 401 -4.45 -13.63 -40.86
N SER A 402 -4.48 -12.31 -40.78
CA SER A 402 -3.29 -11.48 -40.54
C SER A 402 -3.34 -10.66 -39.24
N GLN A 403 -4.35 -10.85 -38.40
CA GLN A 403 -4.50 -10.07 -37.21
C GLN A 403 -5.27 -10.82 -36.11
N ILE A 404 -4.69 -10.87 -34.92
CA ILE A 404 -5.32 -11.36 -33.68
C ILE A 404 -5.54 -10.17 -32.79
N SER A 405 -6.76 -9.96 -32.34
CA SER A 405 -7.06 -8.89 -31.33
C SER A 405 -7.55 -9.54 -30.06
N VAL A 406 -6.95 -9.16 -28.95
CA VAL A 406 -7.31 -9.66 -27.61
C VAL A 406 -7.74 -8.50 -26.71
N ARG A 407 -8.67 -8.76 -25.82
CA ARG A 407 -9.03 -7.83 -24.76
C ARG A 407 -8.11 -8.07 -23.56
N VAL A 408 -7.40 -7.03 -23.18
CA VAL A 408 -6.61 -7.00 -21.94
C VAL A 408 -7.44 -6.24 -20.90
N PRO A 409 -7.83 -6.91 -19.80
CA PRO A 409 -8.59 -6.25 -18.75
C PRO A 409 -7.73 -5.23 -18.00
N ALA A 410 -8.39 -4.32 -17.27
CA ALA A 410 -7.75 -3.36 -16.38
C ALA A 410 -7.14 -4.09 -15.18
N TYR A 411 -5.84 -4.33 -15.20
CA TYR A 411 -5.08 -4.93 -14.11
C TYR A 411 -3.70 -4.31 -13.97
N ALA A 412 -3.20 -4.30 -12.74
CA ALA A 412 -1.79 -4.03 -12.49
C ALA A 412 -0.96 -5.30 -12.77
N GLY A 413 0.13 -5.14 -13.52
CA GLY A 413 1.22 -6.10 -13.59
C GLY A 413 0.84 -7.55 -13.92
N LEU A 414 0.15 -7.77 -15.02
CA LEU A 414 -0.22 -9.14 -15.44
C LEU A 414 0.98 -10.03 -15.81
N GLY A 415 2.14 -9.42 -16.04
CA GLY A 415 3.31 -10.14 -16.52
C GLY A 415 3.08 -10.83 -17.85
N LYS A 416 3.70 -11.99 -18.05
CA LYS A 416 3.65 -12.74 -19.30
C LYS A 416 2.43 -13.66 -19.34
N VAL A 417 1.53 -13.41 -20.29
CA VAL A 417 0.27 -14.13 -20.49
C VAL A 417 0.30 -14.93 -21.77
N TYR A 418 0.02 -16.22 -21.71
CA TYR A 418 -0.13 -17.08 -22.90
C TYR A 418 -1.44 -16.73 -23.61
N LEU A 419 -1.35 -16.50 -24.92
CA LEU A 419 -2.51 -16.18 -25.76
C LEU A 419 -3.06 -17.38 -26.51
N GLY A 420 -2.19 -18.33 -26.86
CA GLY A 420 -2.53 -19.46 -27.67
C GLY A 420 -1.48 -19.76 -28.74
N ARG A 421 -1.81 -20.70 -29.63
CA ARG A 421 -0.94 -21.22 -30.68
C ARG A 421 -1.42 -20.81 -32.05
N ALA A 422 -0.55 -20.19 -32.82
CA ALA A 422 -0.74 -19.94 -34.25
C ALA A 422 -0.11 -21.09 -35.06
N ILE A 423 -0.81 -21.55 -36.08
CA ILE A 423 -0.38 -22.60 -37.02
C ILE A 423 -0.35 -21.99 -38.43
N SER A 424 0.76 -22.19 -39.12
CA SER A 424 0.98 -21.67 -40.48
C SER A 424 1.70 -22.69 -41.37
N SER A 425 1.58 -22.54 -42.70
CA SER A 425 2.30 -23.35 -43.68
C SER A 425 3.72 -22.85 -43.95
N GLY A 426 4.08 -21.68 -43.47
CA GLY A 426 5.39 -21.06 -43.67
C GLY A 426 5.75 -20.08 -42.58
N PRO A 427 6.94 -19.47 -42.63
CA PRO A 427 7.41 -18.53 -41.63
C PRO A 427 6.49 -17.32 -41.47
N VAL A 428 6.04 -17.05 -40.25
CA VAL A 428 5.22 -15.91 -39.89
C VAL A 428 5.91 -15.13 -38.77
N ARG A 429 5.98 -13.81 -38.91
CA ARG A 429 6.41 -12.93 -37.83
C ARG A 429 5.18 -12.25 -37.23
N PHE A 430 5.24 -12.03 -35.96
CA PHE A 430 4.16 -11.39 -35.22
C PHE A 430 4.68 -10.10 -34.55
N GLU A 431 3.87 -9.05 -34.53
CA GLU A 431 4.17 -7.77 -33.90
C GLU A 431 2.93 -7.20 -33.21
N VAL A 432 3.14 -6.52 -32.11
CA VAL A 432 2.06 -5.72 -31.48
C VAL A 432 1.85 -4.47 -32.33
N VAL A 433 0.62 -4.20 -32.68
CA VAL A 433 0.26 -2.97 -33.41
C VAL A 433 0.01 -1.87 -32.37
N PRO A 434 0.77 -0.74 -32.42
CA PRO A 434 0.47 0.42 -31.60
C PRO A 434 -0.96 0.90 -31.85
N GLN A 435 -1.70 1.25 -30.81
CA GLN A 435 -3.02 1.86 -30.91
C GLN A 435 -2.93 3.38 -30.74
#